data_4b1abe73ec15b339fb8efe303b59a2be
#
_entry.id   4b1abe73ec15b339fb8efe303b59a2be
#
_cell.length_a   1.000
_cell.length_b   1.000
_cell.length_c   1.000
_cell.angle_alpha   90.00
_cell.angle_beta   90.00
_cell.angle_gamma   90.00
#
_symmetry.space_group_name_H-M   'P 1'
#
loop_
_entity.id
_entity.type
_entity.pdbx_description
1 polymer ?
#
loop_
_entity_poly.entity_id
_entity_poly.type
_entity_poly.pdbx_seq_one_letter_code
_entity_poly.pdbx_strand_id
1 'polypeptide(L)'
;PDARPDPVGPIGLSVHGVQSRTVRDTAAVIAAMEVPPEVSGLPLVGLVSGPSERRLRIAMFTRGAAGRPVDAEVVAATERTALLCEGLGHRVDRIELPFDKDVEDAFLLYWAAMAHAIVTTWESVTRFKRNGLAFEPLTLGLVEHFEARRSDLPAAIARLEAVRPQYDAIVSQADVLLSPVLAAPPVKLGWLDVRVDFPEALERLLNYAQFTGLYNVIGAPAISLPLATAKSGLPIGVMFGAKVGDERTLLELSYELEEAAPWSGRRPPGFGGAR
;
A
#
# COMPACT_ATOMS: atom_id res chain seq x y z
N PRO A 1 -2.45 -6.40 12.87
CA PRO A 1 -1.39 -7.17 12.22
C PRO A 1 -1.54 -8.63 12.60
N ASP A 2 -1.51 -9.51 11.58
CA ASP A 2 -1.55 -10.95 11.82
C ASP A 2 -0.23 -11.33 12.54
N ALA A 3 -0.35 -11.84 13.76
CA ALA A 3 0.81 -12.21 14.58
C ALA A 3 1.52 -13.49 14.09
N ARG A 4 1.12 -14.05 12.94
CA ARG A 4 1.78 -15.22 12.37
C ARG A 4 3.13 -14.82 11.79
N PRO A 5 4.22 -15.49 12.15
CA PRO A 5 5.54 -15.22 11.58
C PRO A 5 5.48 -15.46 10.07
N ASP A 6 6.11 -14.55 9.32
CA ASP A 6 6.33 -14.73 7.89
C ASP A 6 7.18 -15.99 7.67
N PRO A 7 6.84 -16.87 6.72
CA PRO A 7 7.55 -18.12 6.48
C PRO A 7 8.99 -17.91 5.96
N VAL A 8 9.35 -16.69 5.59
CA VAL A 8 10.64 -16.36 4.95
C VAL A 8 11.57 -15.61 5.90
N GLY A 9 11.06 -14.75 6.77
CA GLY A 9 11.90 -13.94 7.63
C GLY A 9 11.12 -12.92 8.49
N PRO A 10 11.79 -11.89 9.02
CA PRO A 10 11.22 -10.98 10.00
C PRO A 10 10.27 -9.93 9.40
N ILE A 11 10.17 -9.84 8.06
CA ILE A 11 9.38 -8.81 7.39
C ILE A 11 8.02 -9.38 7.03
N GLY A 12 6.98 -8.94 7.73
CA GLY A 12 5.60 -9.33 7.45
C GLY A 12 4.99 -8.53 6.30
N LEU A 13 5.22 -8.94 5.04
CA LEU A 13 4.67 -8.24 3.88
C LEU A 13 3.14 -8.35 3.77
N SER A 14 2.54 -9.36 4.41
CA SER A 14 1.10 -9.59 4.34
C SER A 14 0.39 -8.76 5.40
N VAL A 15 -0.46 -7.83 4.98
CA VAL A 15 -1.30 -7.01 5.87
C VAL A 15 -2.76 -7.14 5.48
N HIS A 16 -3.64 -7.12 6.47
CA HIS A 16 -5.08 -7.17 6.28
C HIS A 16 -5.69 -5.82 6.64
N GLY A 17 -6.66 -5.39 5.85
CA GLY A 17 -7.40 -4.17 6.05
C GLY A 17 -8.84 -4.32 5.61
N VAL A 18 -9.55 -3.21 5.46
CA VAL A 18 -10.94 -3.18 5.06
C VAL A 18 -11.13 -2.24 3.87
N GLN A 19 -12.04 -2.62 2.98
CA GLN A 19 -12.56 -1.75 1.95
C GLN A 19 -14.00 -1.39 2.29
N SER A 20 -14.28 -0.11 2.44
CA SER A 20 -15.60 0.40 2.74
C SER A 20 -15.94 1.62 1.88
N ARG A 21 -17.16 2.10 1.98
CA ARG A 21 -17.61 3.29 1.25
C ARG A 21 -17.52 4.57 2.07
N THR A 22 -17.37 4.45 3.37
CA THR A 22 -17.32 5.58 4.31
C THR A 22 -16.20 5.39 5.31
N VAL A 23 -15.64 6.49 5.77
CA VAL A 23 -14.62 6.45 6.84
C VAL A 23 -15.20 5.88 8.13
N ARG A 24 -16.47 6.16 8.42
CA ARG A 24 -17.19 5.60 9.58
C ARG A 24 -17.14 4.06 9.60
N ASP A 25 -17.40 3.42 8.46
CA ASP A 25 -17.44 1.97 8.39
C ASP A 25 -16.02 1.39 8.49
N THR A 26 -15.01 2.06 7.90
CA THR A 26 -13.59 1.70 8.09
C THR A 26 -13.20 1.80 9.56
N ALA A 27 -13.52 2.90 10.24
CA ALA A 27 -13.18 3.12 11.65
C ALA A 27 -13.83 2.06 12.56
N ALA A 28 -15.09 1.70 12.28
CA ALA A 28 -15.79 0.67 13.04
C ALA A 28 -15.16 -0.71 12.89
N VAL A 29 -14.74 -1.08 11.66
CA VAL A 29 -14.06 -2.36 11.41
C VAL A 29 -12.68 -2.39 12.05
N ILE A 30 -11.89 -1.32 11.92
CA ILE A 30 -10.57 -1.25 12.57
C ILE A 30 -10.70 -1.41 14.09
N ALA A 31 -11.63 -0.69 14.73
CA ALA A 31 -11.87 -0.83 16.16
C ALA A 31 -12.31 -2.25 16.57
N ALA A 32 -13.10 -2.94 15.72
CA ALA A 32 -13.54 -4.31 15.98
C ALA A 32 -12.43 -5.36 15.76
N MET A 33 -11.41 -5.03 14.96
CA MET A 33 -10.29 -5.91 14.65
C MET A 33 -9.05 -5.67 15.53
N GLU A 34 -9.12 -4.73 16.47
CA GLU A 34 -7.99 -4.40 17.33
C GLU A 34 -7.53 -5.60 18.16
N VAL A 35 -6.22 -5.76 18.22
CA VAL A 35 -5.57 -6.73 19.08
C VAL A 35 -5.18 -6.04 20.39
N PRO A 36 -5.41 -6.68 21.55
CA PRO A 36 -5.04 -6.10 22.84
C PRO A 36 -3.58 -5.65 22.91
N PRO A 37 -3.26 -4.53 23.59
CA PRO A 37 -1.90 -4.00 23.70
C PRO A 37 -0.88 -4.99 24.22
N GLU A 38 -1.29 -5.93 25.07
CA GLU A 38 -0.44 -6.98 25.62
C GLU A 38 0.05 -7.96 24.55
N VAL A 39 -0.66 -8.05 23.42
CA VAL A 39 -0.33 -8.91 22.28
C VAL A 39 0.37 -8.11 21.18
N SER A 40 -0.17 -6.93 20.86
CA SER A 40 0.35 -6.10 19.76
C SER A 40 1.58 -5.27 20.14
N GLY A 41 1.76 -4.95 21.41
CA GLY A 41 2.75 -3.97 21.87
C GLY A 41 2.44 -2.52 21.46
N LEU A 42 1.24 -2.27 20.91
CA LEU A 42 0.80 -0.96 20.41
C LEU A 42 -0.41 -0.45 21.20
N PRO A 43 -0.60 0.87 21.33
CA PRO A 43 -1.76 1.43 21.97
C PRO A 43 -3.04 1.13 21.17
N LEU A 44 -4.19 1.04 21.86
CA LEU A 44 -5.47 0.91 21.16
C LEU A 44 -5.81 2.20 20.41
N VAL A 45 -6.29 2.05 19.20
CA VAL A 45 -6.89 3.12 18.40
C VAL A 45 -8.28 3.46 18.94
N GLY A 46 -9.05 2.42 19.26
CA GLY A 46 -10.46 2.51 19.65
C GLY A 46 -11.34 3.04 18.51
N LEU A 47 -12.61 3.26 18.79
CA LEU A 47 -13.54 3.80 17.80
C LEU A 47 -13.27 5.30 17.57
N VAL A 48 -12.85 5.65 16.37
CA VAL A 48 -12.76 7.04 15.90
C VAL A 48 -14.09 7.41 15.24
N SER A 49 -14.71 8.50 15.68
CA SER A 49 -16.07 8.89 15.27
C SER A 49 -16.16 10.23 14.52
N GLY A 50 -15.03 10.90 14.27
CA GLY A 50 -15.00 12.18 13.57
C GLY A 50 -13.59 12.74 13.40
N PRO A 51 -13.47 13.92 12.75
CA PRO A 51 -12.21 14.60 12.58
C PRO A 51 -11.62 15.14 13.88
N SER A 52 -10.32 15.41 13.85
CA SER A 52 -9.60 16.10 14.93
C SER A 52 -9.45 17.59 14.61
N GLU A 53 -9.37 18.42 15.65
CA GLU A 53 -9.00 19.84 15.50
C GLU A 53 -7.50 20.04 15.28
N ARG A 54 -6.69 19.00 15.46
CA ARG A 54 -5.24 19.03 15.29
C ARG A 54 -4.87 19.35 13.84
N ARG A 55 -3.94 20.31 13.66
CA ARG A 55 -3.37 20.58 12.34
C ARG A 55 -2.07 19.80 12.17
N LEU A 56 -2.03 19.04 11.08
CA LEU A 56 -0.98 18.04 10.80
C LEU A 56 0.12 18.66 9.93
N ARG A 57 1.32 18.13 10.09
CA ARG A 57 2.43 18.30 9.16
C ARG A 57 2.40 17.11 8.21
N ILE A 58 2.24 17.37 6.93
CA ILE A 58 2.08 16.35 5.88
C ILE A 58 3.30 16.39 4.98
N ALA A 59 4.02 15.28 4.86
CA ALA A 59 5.12 15.13 3.93
C ALA A 59 4.62 14.49 2.64
N MET A 60 4.64 15.23 1.51
CA MET A 60 4.14 14.77 0.23
C MET A 60 5.27 14.32 -0.69
N PHE A 61 5.10 13.18 -1.35
CA PHE A 61 5.95 12.72 -2.44
C PHE A 61 5.12 12.12 -3.57
N THR A 62 5.64 12.23 -4.81
CA THR A 62 4.96 11.75 -6.03
C THR A 62 5.81 10.81 -6.87
N ARG A 63 6.97 10.37 -6.34
CA ARG A 63 7.88 9.41 -6.98
C ARG A 63 8.09 8.23 -6.06
N GLY A 64 7.96 7.02 -6.59
CA GLY A 64 8.31 5.78 -5.87
C GLY A 64 9.83 5.59 -5.73
N ALA A 65 10.25 4.62 -4.93
CA ALA A 65 11.66 4.35 -4.62
C ALA A 65 12.54 4.16 -5.87
N ALA A 66 12.08 3.40 -6.86
CA ALA A 66 12.82 3.17 -8.10
C ALA A 66 12.76 4.33 -9.11
N GLY A 67 12.05 5.42 -8.79
CA GLY A 67 11.94 6.60 -9.65
C GLY A 67 11.24 6.35 -10.99
N ARG A 68 10.41 5.31 -11.09
CA ARG A 68 9.65 4.96 -12.30
C ARG A 68 8.64 6.06 -12.64
N PRO A 69 8.23 6.21 -13.91
CA PRO A 69 7.25 7.22 -14.32
C PRO A 69 5.91 7.08 -13.59
N VAL A 70 5.29 8.22 -13.30
CA VAL A 70 3.94 8.32 -12.72
C VAL A 70 3.09 9.16 -13.66
N ASP A 71 1.85 8.72 -13.92
CA ASP A 71 0.91 9.42 -14.78
C ASP A 71 0.64 10.85 -14.27
N ALA A 72 0.60 11.81 -15.17
CA ALA A 72 0.40 13.21 -14.82
C ALA A 72 -0.96 13.48 -14.14
N GLU A 73 -2.01 12.70 -14.45
CA GLU A 73 -3.31 12.82 -13.78
C GLU A 73 -3.22 12.39 -12.31
N VAL A 74 -2.41 11.37 -12.01
CA VAL A 74 -2.19 10.87 -10.65
C VAL A 74 -1.34 11.85 -9.84
N VAL A 75 -0.28 12.39 -10.44
CA VAL A 75 0.53 13.45 -9.81
C VAL A 75 -0.36 14.65 -9.48
N ALA A 76 -1.12 15.14 -10.46
CA ALA A 76 -2.02 16.28 -10.28
C ALA A 76 -3.14 15.99 -9.24
N ALA A 77 -3.60 14.74 -9.12
CA ALA A 77 -4.56 14.35 -8.08
C ALA A 77 -3.95 14.47 -6.68
N THR A 78 -2.72 14.01 -6.51
CA THR A 78 -1.98 14.10 -5.23
C THR A 78 -1.70 15.56 -4.87
N GLU A 79 -1.31 16.38 -5.84
CA GLU A 79 -1.06 17.83 -5.64
C GLU A 79 -2.35 18.59 -5.28
N ARG A 80 -3.48 18.28 -5.92
CA ARG A 80 -4.79 18.87 -5.52
C ARG A 80 -5.21 18.45 -4.12
N THR A 81 -4.90 17.21 -3.72
CA THR A 81 -5.15 16.76 -2.34
C THR A 81 -4.28 17.52 -1.34
N ALA A 82 -3.02 17.80 -1.69
CA ALA A 82 -2.15 18.64 -0.86
C ALA A 82 -2.76 20.04 -0.66
N LEU A 83 -3.21 20.69 -1.73
CA LEU A 83 -3.90 21.99 -1.66
C LEU A 83 -5.20 21.94 -0.84
N LEU A 84 -5.96 20.84 -0.92
CA LEU A 84 -7.13 20.64 -0.06
C LEU A 84 -6.72 20.59 1.42
N CYS A 85 -5.69 19.83 1.76
CA CYS A 85 -5.16 19.76 3.13
C CYS A 85 -4.68 21.13 3.63
N GLU A 86 -3.97 21.90 2.80
CA GLU A 86 -3.56 23.27 3.14
C GLU A 86 -4.77 24.20 3.36
N GLY A 87 -5.81 24.09 2.51
CA GLY A 87 -7.07 24.82 2.68
C GLY A 87 -7.81 24.49 3.98
N LEU A 88 -7.61 23.29 4.52
CA LEU A 88 -8.12 22.86 5.82
C LEU A 88 -7.19 23.27 7.00
N GLY A 89 -6.07 23.93 6.70
CA GLY A 89 -5.15 24.46 7.70
C GLY A 89 -4.00 23.53 8.09
N HIS A 90 -3.83 22.38 7.40
CA HIS A 90 -2.64 21.56 7.56
C HIS A 90 -1.44 22.20 6.86
N ARG A 91 -0.23 21.79 7.26
CA ARG A 91 0.99 22.18 6.56
C ARG A 91 1.45 21.04 5.66
N VAL A 92 1.70 21.31 4.38
CA VAL A 92 2.21 20.31 3.43
C VAL A 92 3.59 20.71 2.95
N ASP A 93 4.57 19.85 3.17
CA ASP A 93 5.94 20.00 2.67
C ASP A 93 6.22 18.90 1.64
N ARG A 94 6.77 19.27 0.47
CA ARG A 94 7.19 18.28 -0.54
C ARG A 94 8.53 17.68 -0.14
N ILE A 95 8.63 16.35 -0.20
CA ILE A 95 9.87 15.62 0.09
C ILE A 95 10.25 14.69 -1.06
N GLU A 96 11.48 14.22 -1.05
CA GLU A 96 11.92 13.03 -1.77
C GLU A 96 12.17 11.91 -0.78
N LEU A 97 11.79 10.68 -1.16
CA LEU A 97 12.06 9.52 -0.31
C LEU A 97 13.56 9.17 -0.38
N PRO A 98 14.18 8.83 0.76
CA PRO A 98 15.58 8.40 0.79
C PRO A 98 15.75 6.93 0.36
N PHE A 99 14.89 6.44 -0.52
CA PHE A 99 14.87 5.07 -1.02
C PHE A 99 15.19 5.06 -2.50
N ASP A 100 15.80 3.97 -2.95
CA ASP A 100 16.28 3.79 -4.31
C ASP A 100 15.83 2.44 -4.90
N LYS A 101 16.31 2.15 -6.09
CA LYS A 101 16.02 0.90 -6.80
C LYS A 101 16.47 -0.35 -6.00
N ASP A 102 17.48 -0.25 -5.15
CA ASP A 102 17.97 -1.39 -4.37
C ASP A 102 16.93 -1.86 -3.35
N VAL A 103 16.06 -0.96 -2.87
CA VAL A 103 14.91 -1.33 -2.02
C VAL A 103 13.87 -2.09 -2.84
N GLU A 104 13.58 -1.67 -4.07
CA GLU A 104 12.66 -2.40 -4.97
C GLU A 104 13.19 -3.80 -5.31
N ASP A 105 14.49 -3.91 -5.64
CA ASP A 105 15.12 -5.20 -5.96
C ASP A 105 15.14 -6.14 -4.73
N ALA A 106 15.40 -5.61 -3.53
CA ALA A 106 15.32 -6.37 -2.28
C ALA A 106 13.88 -6.82 -1.97
N PHE A 107 12.90 -5.94 -2.16
CA PHE A 107 11.49 -6.27 -2.01
C PHE A 107 11.06 -7.38 -2.96
N LEU A 108 11.44 -7.28 -4.23
CA LEU A 108 11.13 -8.30 -5.24
C LEU A 108 11.71 -9.65 -4.84
N LEU A 109 12.97 -9.71 -4.40
CA LEU A 109 13.59 -10.96 -4.00
C LEU A 109 12.92 -11.57 -2.77
N TYR A 110 12.55 -10.75 -1.78
CA TYR A 110 11.83 -11.21 -0.59
C TYR A 110 10.43 -11.73 -0.95
N TRP A 111 9.70 -11.02 -1.80
CA TRP A 111 8.39 -11.46 -2.30
C TRP A 111 8.49 -12.76 -3.12
N ALA A 112 9.54 -12.89 -3.94
CA ALA A 112 9.84 -14.13 -4.66
C ALA A 112 10.14 -15.31 -3.73
N ALA A 113 10.85 -15.06 -2.61
CA ALA A 113 11.08 -16.06 -1.58
C ALA A 113 9.77 -16.51 -0.91
N MET A 114 8.83 -15.58 -0.65
CA MET A 114 7.50 -15.92 -0.13
C MET A 114 6.70 -16.80 -1.13
N ALA A 115 6.72 -16.43 -2.41
CA ALA A 115 6.08 -17.24 -3.46
C ALA A 115 6.68 -18.65 -3.50
N HIS A 116 8.00 -18.76 -3.42
CA HIS A 116 8.69 -20.04 -3.35
C HIS A 116 8.28 -20.86 -2.11
N ALA A 117 8.20 -20.26 -0.94
CA ALA A 117 7.78 -20.94 0.29
C ALA A 117 6.34 -21.48 0.18
N ILE A 118 5.41 -20.69 -0.37
CA ILE A 118 4.02 -21.08 -0.60
C ILE A 118 3.94 -22.26 -1.57
N VAL A 119 4.62 -22.17 -2.72
CA VAL A 119 4.60 -23.21 -3.75
C VAL A 119 5.24 -24.50 -3.21
N THR A 120 6.38 -24.41 -2.52
CA THR A 120 7.06 -25.58 -1.93
C THR A 120 6.20 -26.26 -0.87
N THR A 121 5.51 -25.46 -0.05
CA THR A 121 4.56 -26.00 0.94
C THR A 121 3.42 -26.73 0.24
N TRP A 122 2.84 -26.13 -0.81
CA TRP A 122 1.79 -26.76 -1.60
C TRP A 122 2.26 -28.10 -2.24
N GLU A 123 3.46 -28.13 -2.83
CA GLU A 123 4.05 -29.36 -3.40
C GLU A 123 4.21 -30.47 -2.32
N SER A 124 4.64 -30.08 -1.12
CA SER A 124 4.86 -31.01 -0.01
C SER A 124 3.55 -31.62 0.51
N VAL A 125 2.50 -30.81 0.59
CA VAL A 125 1.18 -31.23 1.10
C VAL A 125 0.43 -32.04 0.04
N THR A 126 0.39 -31.58 -1.19
CA THR A 126 -0.38 -32.23 -2.26
C THR A 126 0.36 -33.40 -2.93
N ARG A 127 1.70 -33.42 -2.81
CA ARG A 127 2.60 -34.33 -3.52
C ARG A 127 2.57 -34.17 -5.06
N PHE A 128 1.93 -33.13 -5.57
CA PHE A 128 2.00 -32.77 -6.98
C PHE A 128 3.15 -31.80 -7.24
N LYS A 129 3.75 -31.88 -8.43
CA LYS A 129 4.73 -30.90 -8.87
C LYS A 129 4.06 -29.65 -9.39
N ARG A 130 4.67 -28.48 -9.12
CA ARG A 130 4.22 -27.22 -9.67
C ARG A 130 4.19 -27.25 -11.20
N ASN A 131 3.18 -26.64 -11.78
CA ASN A 131 3.03 -26.49 -13.23
C ASN A 131 2.06 -25.35 -13.55
N GLY A 132 1.94 -24.99 -14.83
CA GLY A 132 1.08 -23.91 -15.30
C GLY A 132 -0.44 -24.15 -15.16
N LEU A 133 -0.89 -25.33 -14.75
CA LEU A 133 -2.28 -25.60 -14.41
C LEU A 133 -2.60 -25.28 -12.95
N ALA A 134 -1.59 -25.33 -12.08
CA ALA A 134 -1.75 -25.08 -10.64
C ALA A 134 -1.37 -23.64 -10.25
N PHE A 135 -0.47 -23.01 -10.98
CA PHE A 135 0.05 -21.68 -10.69
C PHE A 135 0.16 -20.83 -11.95
N GLU A 136 -0.04 -19.54 -11.77
CA GLU A 136 0.08 -18.53 -12.84
C GLU A 136 1.55 -18.30 -13.24
N PRO A 137 1.82 -17.84 -14.47
CA PRO A 137 3.18 -17.50 -14.94
C PRO A 137 3.92 -16.55 -14.00
N LEU A 138 3.25 -15.54 -13.43
CA LEU A 138 3.84 -14.63 -12.46
C LEU A 138 4.37 -15.37 -11.23
N THR A 139 3.56 -16.26 -10.64
CA THR A 139 3.96 -17.04 -9.46
C THR A 139 5.12 -17.96 -9.76
N LEU A 140 5.09 -18.68 -10.90
CA LEU A 140 6.17 -19.57 -11.30
C LEU A 140 7.46 -18.80 -11.59
N GLY A 141 7.36 -17.66 -12.28
CA GLY A 141 8.51 -16.81 -12.57
C GLY A 141 9.13 -16.20 -11.30
N LEU A 142 8.33 -15.83 -10.29
CA LEU A 142 8.85 -15.42 -8.97
C LEU A 142 9.63 -16.55 -8.31
N VAL A 143 9.12 -17.79 -8.37
CA VAL A 143 9.82 -18.95 -7.80
C VAL A 143 11.18 -19.14 -8.50
N GLU A 144 11.22 -19.10 -9.82
CA GLU A 144 12.46 -19.21 -10.60
C GLU A 144 13.43 -18.05 -10.30
N HIS A 145 12.91 -16.83 -10.20
CA HIS A 145 13.69 -15.65 -9.81
C HIS A 145 14.36 -15.84 -8.45
N PHE A 146 13.64 -16.35 -7.46
CA PHE A 146 14.21 -16.66 -6.15
C PHE A 146 15.24 -17.80 -6.22
N GLU A 147 14.93 -18.89 -6.90
CA GLU A 147 15.87 -20.04 -7.01
C GLU A 147 17.21 -19.63 -7.61
N ALA A 148 17.20 -18.73 -8.60
CA ALA A 148 18.41 -18.19 -9.24
C ALA A 148 19.22 -17.24 -8.31
N ARG A 149 18.59 -16.64 -7.29
CA ARG A 149 19.18 -15.61 -6.43
C ARG A 149 19.07 -15.92 -4.93
N ARG A 150 18.85 -17.15 -4.56
CA ARG A 150 18.65 -17.59 -3.18
C ARG A 150 19.75 -17.12 -2.23
N SER A 151 20.99 -17.09 -2.68
CA SER A 151 22.14 -16.63 -1.89
C SER A 151 22.07 -15.15 -1.49
N ASP A 152 21.33 -14.34 -2.24
CA ASP A 152 21.23 -12.89 -2.03
C ASP A 152 20.17 -12.54 -0.96
N LEU A 153 19.32 -13.50 -0.56
CA LEU A 153 18.22 -13.25 0.37
C LEU A 153 18.65 -12.59 1.70
N PRO A 154 19.74 -13.02 2.37
CA PRO A 154 20.16 -12.35 3.61
C PRO A 154 20.48 -10.87 3.42
N ALA A 155 21.13 -10.50 2.31
CA ALA A 155 21.43 -9.12 1.99
C ALA A 155 20.15 -8.31 1.66
N ALA A 156 19.20 -8.93 0.96
CA ALA A 156 17.90 -8.31 0.69
C ALA A 156 17.12 -8.05 1.99
N ILE A 157 17.07 -9.00 2.92
CA ILE A 157 16.47 -8.81 4.24
C ILE A 157 17.10 -7.64 4.97
N ALA A 158 18.43 -7.61 5.09
CA ALA A 158 19.14 -6.52 5.75
C ALA A 158 18.86 -5.15 5.10
N ARG A 159 18.73 -5.11 3.76
CA ARG A 159 18.36 -3.88 3.02
C ARG A 159 16.95 -3.43 3.34
N LEU A 160 15.99 -4.34 3.46
CA LEU A 160 14.60 -4.02 3.80
C LEU A 160 14.47 -3.59 5.28
N GLU A 161 15.16 -4.25 6.20
CA GLU A 161 15.20 -3.84 7.61
C GLU A 161 15.75 -2.42 7.79
N ALA A 162 16.71 -2.00 6.95
CA ALA A 162 17.25 -0.64 6.95
C ALA A 162 16.25 0.44 6.45
N VAL A 163 15.13 0.06 5.85
CA VAL A 163 14.06 1.00 5.43
C VAL A 163 13.33 1.59 6.63
N ARG A 164 13.10 0.79 7.67
CA ARG A 164 12.33 1.20 8.84
C ARG A 164 12.91 2.44 9.55
N PRO A 165 14.20 2.47 9.95
CA PRO A 165 14.77 3.65 10.62
C PRO A 165 14.78 4.89 9.70
N GLN A 166 14.90 4.74 8.39
CA GLN A 166 14.81 5.85 7.44
C GLN A 166 13.37 6.42 7.38
N TYR A 167 12.36 5.54 7.39
CA TYR A 167 10.97 5.95 7.49
C TYR A 167 10.67 6.64 8.82
N ASP A 168 11.14 6.08 9.94
CA ASP A 168 10.95 6.65 11.27
C ASP A 168 11.55 8.06 11.36
N ALA A 169 12.67 8.34 10.67
CA ALA A 169 13.25 9.68 10.57
C ALA A 169 12.31 10.67 9.84
N ILE A 170 11.61 10.24 8.79
CA ILE A 170 10.62 11.07 8.09
C ILE A 170 9.43 11.38 9.00
N VAL A 171 8.81 10.35 9.60
CA VAL A 171 7.62 10.52 10.44
C VAL A 171 7.92 11.12 11.83
N SER A 172 9.18 11.35 12.18
CA SER A 172 9.56 12.19 13.31
C SER A 172 9.36 13.68 13.02
N GLN A 173 9.40 14.08 11.76
CA GLN A 173 9.26 15.47 11.29
C GLN A 173 7.89 15.76 10.66
N ALA A 174 7.16 14.72 10.25
CA ALA A 174 5.83 14.80 9.67
C ALA A 174 4.87 13.89 10.44
N ASP A 175 3.61 14.28 10.55
CA ASP A 175 2.58 13.48 11.23
C ASP A 175 2.03 12.39 10.28
N VAL A 176 1.90 12.71 8.98
CA VAL A 176 1.48 11.78 7.93
C VAL A 176 2.26 12.01 6.64
N LEU A 177 2.32 10.96 5.82
CA LEU A 177 2.81 11.01 4.46
C LEU A 177 1.63 11.04 3.48
N LEU A 178 1.76 11.79 2.39
CA LEU A 178 0.80 11.86 1.29
C LEU A 178 1.47 11.41 0.00
N SER A 179 0.87 10.45 -0.70
CA SER A 179 1.39 9.94 -1.97
C SER A 179 0.28 9.44 -2.91
N PRO A 180 0.58 9.17 -4.17
CA PRO A 180 -0.27 8.29 -4.98
C PRO A 180 -0.46 6.92 -4.31
N VAL A 181 -1.53 6.21 -4.68
CA VAL A 181 -1.69 4.76 -4.38
C VAL A 181 -1.00 3.94 -5.47
N LEU A 182 -1.35 4.25 -6.72
CA LEU A 182 -0.88 3.59 -7.94
C LEU A 182 -0.31 4.64 -8.90
N ALA A 183 0.56 4.23 -9.79
CA ALA A 183 1.24 5.16 -10.70
C ALA A 183 0.40 5.61 -11.89
N ALA A 184 -0.77 5.04 -12.11
CA ALA A 184 -1.69 5.40 -13.18
C ALA A 184 -3.15 5.25 -12.72
N PRO A 185 -4.13 5.87 -13.41
CA PRO A 185 -5.54 5.56 -13.26
C PRO A 185 -5.82 4.07 -13.47
N PRO A 186 -7.01 3.55 -13.07
CA PRO A 186 -7.34 2.15 -13.23
C PRO A 186 -7.12 1.67 -14.67
N VAL A 187 -6.35 0.60 -14.80
CA VAL A 187 -5.98 0.00 -16.10
C VAL A 187 -7.14 -0.78 -16.69
N LYS A 188 -7.10 -1.03 -18.01
CA LYS A 188 -8.12 -1.85 -18.69
C LYS A 188 -8.06 -3.29 -18.20
N LEU A 189 -9.24 -3.95 -18.18
CA LEU A 189 -9.32 -5.39 -17.93
C LEU A 189 -8.40 -6.16 -18.90
N GLY A 190 -7.69 -7.14 -18.38
CA GLY A 190 -6.71 -7.93 -19.16
C GLY A 190 -5.30 -7.35 -19.19
N TRP A 191 -5.08 -6.10 -18.75
CA TRP A 191 -3.73 -5.53 -18.73
C TRP A 191 -2.81 -6.20 -17.68
N LEU A 192 -3.37 -6.61 -16.54
CA LEU A 192 -2.72 -7.46 -15.51
C LEU A 192 -3.29 -8.88 -15.56
N ASP A 193 -3.50 -9.43 -16.77
CA ASP A 193 -4.03 -10.80 -16.91
C ASP A 193 -3.00 -11.82 -16.41
N VAL A 194 -3.51 -12.82 -15.71
CA VAL A 194 -2.71 -13.92 -15.15
C VAL A 194 -1.98 -14.77 -16.20
N ARG A 195 -2.34 -14.64 -17.48
CA ARG A 195 -1.74 -15.35 -18.62
C ARG A 195 -0.59 -14.59 -19.27
N VAL A 196 -0.31 -13.36 -18.83
CA VAL A 196 0.83 -12.58 -19.33
C VAL A 196 2.13 -13.25 -18.87
N ASP A 197 3.12 -13.31 -19.75
CA ASP A 197 4.44 -13.87 -19.43
C ASP A 197 5.10 -13.11 -18.26
N PHE A 198 5.88 -13.84 -17.45
CA PHE A 198 6.47 -13.33 -16.22
C PHE A 198 7.22 -12.00 -16.37
N PRO A 199 8.16 -11.82 -17.33
CA PRO A 199 8.89 -10.56 -17.45
C PRO A 199 7.96 -9.37 -17.71
N GLU A 200 6.96 -9.54 -18.57
CA GLU A 200 6.01 -8.49 -18.90
C GLU A 200 5.05 -8.22 -17.75
N ALA A 201 4.52 -9.25 -17.11
CA ALA A 201 3.63 -9.12 -15.95
C ALA A 201 4.32 -8.40 -14.79
N LEU A 202 5.57 -8.78 -14.52
CA LEU A 202 6.40 -8.16 -13.48
C LEU A 202 6.66 -6.69 -13.77
N GLU A 203 7.09 -6.36 -15.00
CA GLU A 203 7.36 -4.97 -15.40
C GLU A 203 6.11 -4.09 -15.30
N ARG A 204 4.95 -4.59 -15.76
CA ARG A 204 3.66 -3.91 -15.63
C ARG A 204 3.33 -3.66 -14.15
N LEU A 205 3.48 -4.66 -13.31
CA LEU A 205 3.16 -4.57 -11.89
C LEU A 205 4.09 -3.59 -11.15
N LEU A 206 5.41 -3.67 -11.38
CA LEU A 206 6.39 -2.76 -10.79
C LEU A 206 6.18 -1.31 -11.24
N ASN A 207 5.79 -1.08 -12.49
CA ASN A 207 5.45 0.26 -12.98
C ASN A 207 4.14 0.78 -12.38
N TYR A 208 3.18 -0.07 -12.06
CA TYR A 208 1.86 0.33 -11.59
C TYR A 208 1.78 0.48 -10.07
N ALA A 209 2.34 -0.46 -9.30
CA ALA A 209 2.20 -0.54 -7.84
C ALA A 209 3.45 -0.04 -7.08
N GLN A 210 3.94 1.16 -7.40
CA GLN A 210 5.20 1.69 -6.90
C GLN A 210 5.18 2.15 -5.43
N PHE A 211 4.01 2.43 -4.84
CA PHE A 211 3.92 3.18 -3.58
C PHE A 211 3.54 2.32 -2.38
N THR A 212 2.71 1.30 -2.59
CA THR A 212 2.10 0.53 -1.51
C THR A 212 3.10 -0.39 -0.77
N GLY A 213 4.08 -0.95 -1.49
CA GLY A 213 5.06 -1.88 -0.92
C GLY A 213 5.88 -1.33 0.25
N LEU A 214 6.09 0.00 0.30
CA LEU A 214 6.77 0.66 1.41
C LEU A 214 6.11 0.35 2.75
N TYR A 215 4.80 0.51 2.84
CA TYR A 215 4.04 0.31 4.07
C TYR A 215 4.00 -1.15 4.51
N ASN A 216 4.00 -2.09 3.55
CA ASN A 216 4.14 -3.52 3.84
C ASN A 216 5.50 -3.84 4.48
N VAL A 217 6.59 -3.30 3.93
CA VAL A 217 7.95 -3.53 4.46
C VAL A 217 8.12 -3.04 5.89
N ILE A 218 7.58 -1.87 6.21
CA ILE A 218 7.74 -1.26 7.54
C ILE A 218 6.64 -1.61 8.53
N GLY A 219 5.54 -2.22 8.07
CA GLY A 219 4.36 -2.50 8.91
C GLY A 219 3.64 -1.23 9.38
N ALA A 220 3.73 -0.13 8.62
CA ALA A 220 3.06 1.12 8.95
C ALA A 220 1.63 1.14 8.40
N PRO A 221 0.69 1.82 9.07
CA PRO A 221 -0.66 1.99 8.58
C PRO A 221 -0.71 2.92 7.37
N ALA A 222 -1.58 2.57 6.42
CA ALA A 222 -1.89 3.42 5.28
C ALA A 222 -3.37 3.32 4.91
N ILE A 223 -3.93 4.43 4.43
CA ILE A 223 -5.30 4.53 3.97
C ILE A 223 -5.36 5.14 2.58
N SER A 224 -6.17 4.58 1.70
CA SER A 224 -6.45 5.10 0.36
C SER A 224 -7.82 5.77 0.33
N LEU A 225 -7.86 7.02 -0.11
CA LEU A 225 -9.09 7.81 -0.23
C LEU A 225 -9.35 8.18 -1.70
N PRO A 226 -10.60 8.07 -2.21
CA PRO A 226 -10.94 8.34 -3.62
C PRO A 226 -11.17 9.84 -3.84
N LEU A 227 -10.16 10.68 -3.59
CA LEU A 227 -10.28 12.14 -3.60
C LEU A 227 -10.27 12.76 -5.01
N ALA A 228 -9.93 12.00 -6.04
CA ALA A 228 -9.89 12.50 -7.41
C ALA A 228 -10.58 11.57 -8.41
N THR A 229 -10.79 12.11 -9.61
CA THR A 229 -11.36 11.40 -10.76
C THR A 229 -10.51 11.70 -11.98
N ALA A 230 -10.14 10.67 -12.74
CA ALA A 230 -9.43 10.78 -14.00
C ALA A 230 -10.33 11.38 -15.09
N LYS A 231 -9.74 11.86 -16.18
CA LYS A 231 -10.50 12.32 -17.38
C LYS A 231 -11.42 11.25 -17.97
N SER A 232 -11.07 9.97 -17.76
CA SER A 232 -11.90 8.82 -18.13
C SER A 232 -13.16 8.64 -17.27
N GLY A 233 -13.32 9.39 -16.18
CA GLY A 233 -14.38 9.21 -15.19
C GLY A 233 -14.09 8.17 -14.12
N LEU A 234 -12.95 7.48 -14.19
CA LEU A 234 -12.55 6.49 -13.19
C LEU A 234 -11.94 7.17 -11.94
N PRO A 235 -12.13 6.58 -10.74
CA PRO A 235 -11.60 7.17 -9.53
C PRO A 235 -10.06 7.05 -9.49
N ILE A 236 -9.41 8.09 -8.94
CA ILE A 236 -7.99 8.05 -8.57
C ILE A 236 -7.93 8.08 -7.03
N GLY A 237 -7.29 7.06 -6.47
CA GLY A 237 -6.98 6.99 -5.04
C GLY A 237 -5.74 7.82 -4.70
N VAL A 238 -5.77 8.46 -3.53
CA VAL A 238 -4.63 9.12 -2.92
C VAL A 238 -4.37 8.45 -1.58
N MET A 239 -3.13 8.24 -1.22
CA MET A 239 -2.76 7.46 -0.04
C MET A 239 -2.15 8.34 1.04
N PHE A 240 -2.62 8.12 2.26
CA PHE A 240 -1.98 8.65 3.45
C PHE A 240 -1.38 7.52 4.28
N GLY A 241 -0.17 7.73 4.77
CA GLY A 241 0.51 6.81 5.67
C GLY A 241 0.93 7.52 6.95
N ALA A 242 1.03 6.79 8.05
CA ALA A 242 1.41 7.34 9.34
C ALA A 242 2.46 6.49 10.06
N LYS A 243 2.89 6.94 11.22
CA LYS A 243 3.75 6.16 12.12
C LYS A 243 3.07 4.84 12.47
N VAL A 244 3.87 3.81 12.68
CA VAL A 244 3.36 2.50 13.13
C VAL A 244 2.55 2.64 14.42
N GLY A 245 1.32 2.12 14.40
CA GLY A 245 0.37 2.21 15.51
C GLY A 245 -0.41 3.52 15.57
N ASP A 246 -0.34 4.38 14.54
CA ASP A 246 -1.06 5.67 14.51
C ASP A 246 -2.18 5.67 13.44
N GLU A 247 -2.96 4.61 13.39
CA GLU A 247 -4.17 4.51 12.56
C GLU A 247 -5.20 5.58 12.92
N ARG A 248 -5.22 6.04 14.19
CA ARG A 248 -6.12 7.09 14.66
C ARG A 248 -5.94 8.38 13.88
N THR A 249 -4.70 8.86 13.70
CA THR A 249 -4.43 10.09 12.94
C THR A 249 -4.90 9.96 11.49
N LEU A 250 -4.74 8.79 10.87
CA LEU A 250 -5.25 8.53 9.52
C LEU A 250 -6.78 8.57 9.45
N LEU A 251 -7.47 7.97 10.41
CA LEU A 251 -8.94 7.96 10.46
C LEU A 251 -9.50 9.36 10.70
N GLU A 252 -8.94 10.12 11.66
CA GLU A 252 -9.35 11.49 11.95
C GLU A 252 -9.18 12.42 10.73
N LEU A 253 -8.01 12.36 10.06
CA LEU A 253 -7.78 13.09 8.80
C LEU A 253 -8.74 12.64 7.70
N SER A 254 -9.02 11.34 7.60
CA SER A 254 -9.93 10.80 6.59
C SER A 254 -11.37 11.29 6.77
N TYR A 255 -11.85 11.44 8.01
CA TYR A 255 -13.15 12.04 8.27
C TYR A 255 -13.19 13.50 7.79
N GLU A 256 -12.17 14.30 8.11
CA GLU A 256 -12.10 15.70 7.67
C GLU A 256 -12.11 15.80 6.13
N LEU A 257 -11.36 14.93 5.45
CA LEU A 257 -11.32 14.89 3.99
C LEU A 257 -12.63 14.37 3.37
N GLU A 258 -13.31 13.41 4.01
CA GLU A 258 -14.63 12.94 3.55
C GLU A 258 -15.68 14.04 3.67
N GLU A 259 -15.64 14.85 4.71
CA GLU A 259 -16.51 16.03 4.89
C GLU A 259 -16.21 17.11 3.85
N ALA A 260 -14.93 17.42 3.61
CA ALA A 260 -14.50 18.48 2.69
C ALA A 260 -14.70 18.12 1.22
N ALA A 261 -14.57 16.84 0.86
CA ALA A 261 -14.67 16.33 -0.50
C ALA A 261 -15.46 15.01 -0.57
N PRO A 262 -16.78 15.00 -0.34
CA PRO A 262 -17.57 13.79 -0.21
C PRO A 262 -17.54 12.87 -1.43
N TRP A 263 -17.39 11.57 -1.20
CA TRP A 263 -17.36 10.54 -2.25
C TRP A 263 -18.42 9.44 -2.08
N SER A 264 -19.04 9.31 -0.91
CA SER A 264 -19.97 8.20 -0.60
C SER A 264 -21.16 8.11 -1.54
N GLY A 265 -21.55 9.24 -2.16
CA GLY A 265 -22.61 9.34 -3.18
C GLY A 265 -22.19 8.93 -4.60
N ARG A 266 -20.90 8.83 -4.89
CA ARG A 266 -20.42 8.51 -6.25
C ARG A 266 -20.74 7.06 -6.59
N ARG A 267 -21.22 6.83 -7.82
CA ARG A 267 -21.58 5.50 -8.35
C ARG A 267 -21.03 5.36 -9.77
N PRO A 268 -20.65 4.14 -10.19
CA PRO A 268 -20.35 3.87 -11.59
C PRO A 268 -21.60 4.16 -12.46
N PRO A 269 -21.41 4.58 -13.73
CA PRO A 269 -22.52 4.72 -14.67
C PRO A 269 -23.32 3.40 -14.76
N GLY A 270 -24.65 3.50 -14.71
CA GLY A 270 -25.56 2.35 -14.76
C GLY A 270 -25.68 1.55 -13.45
N PHE A 271 -24.94 1.88 -12.40
CA PHE A 271 -25.08 1.25 -11.09
C PHE A 271 -26.23 1.91 -10.31
N GLY A 272 -27.28 1.12 -10.01
CA GLY A 272 -28.44 1.62 -9.28
C GLY A 272 -29.44 2.37 -10.17
N GLY A 273 -29.49 2.05 -11.46
CA GLY A 273 -30.56 2.47 -12.35
C GLY A 273 -31.91 2.16 -11.73
N ALA A 274 -32.82 3.14 -11.74
CA ALA A 274 -34.15 3.07 -11.16
C ALA A 274 -34.84 1.75 -11.58
N ARG A 275 -35.32 1.01 -10.58
CA ARG A 275 -36.35 0.01 -10.81
C ARG A 275 -37.66 0.72 -11.14
#